data_7935ff420804ea71e270911d07e92621
#
_entry.id   7935ff420804ea71e270911d07e92621
#
_cell.length_a   1.000
_cell.length_b   1.000
_cell.length_c   1.000
_cell.angle_alpha   90.00
_cell.angle_beta   90.00
_cell.angle_gamma   90.00
#
_symmetry.space_group_name_H-M   'P 1'
#
loop_
_entity.id
_entity.type
_entity.pdbx_description
1 polymer ?
#
loop_
_entity_poly.entity_id
_entity_poly.type
_entity_poly.pdbx_seq_one_letter_code
_entity_poly.pdbx_strand_id
1 'polypeptide(L)'
;MDSMQASLEAESRAKAEALRIKKKLEGDINELEIGLDQANKANAEGLKALKRYQQQLRDTIQGFEDEARARQQVCEQVGISERKAAALNGVRISLH
;
A
#
# COMPACT_ATOMS: atom_id res chain seq x y z
N MET A 1 -32.52 -58.19 -26.00
CA MET A 1 -32.24 -58.05 -24.55
C MET A 1 -30.86 -57.53 -24.29
N ASP A 2 -29.83 -58.00 -24.98
CA ASP A 2 -28.45 -57.56 -24.77
C ASP A 2 -28.25 -56.07 -25.07
N SER A 3 -28.96 -55.54 -26.10
CA SER A 3 -28.86 -54.17 -26.49
C SER A 3 -29.48 -53.19 -25.44
N MET A 4 -30.55 -53.62 -24.79
CA MET A 4 -31.17 -52.82 -23.69
C MET A 4 -30.28 -52.83 -22.45
N GLN A 5 -29.67 -53.94 -22.13
CA GLN A 5 -28.75 -54.05 -20.99
C GLN A 5 -27.50 -53.22 -21.23
N ALA A 6 -26.95 -53.28 -22.44
CA ALA A 6 -25.79 -52.46 -22.84
C ALA A 6 -26.10 -50.98 -22.77
N SER A 7 -27.32 -50.58 -23.20
CA SER A 7 -27.77 -49.18 -23.10
C SER A 7 -27.91 -48.70 -21.67
N LEU A 8 -28.45 -49.54 -20.79
CA LEU A 8 -28.58 -49.22 -19.35
C LEU A 8 -27.22 -49.08 -18.68
N GLU A 9 -26.28 -49.97 -19.01
CA GLU A 9 -24.93 -49.92 -18.49
C GLU A 9 -24.19 -48.65 -18.98
N ALA A 10 -24.35 -48.29 -20.24
CA ALA A 10 -23.77 -47.10 -20.81
C ALA A 10 -24.35 -45.84 -20.17
N GLU A 11 -25.66 -45.79 -19.92
CA GLU A 11 -26.33 -44.70 -19.25
C GLU A 11 -25.86 -44.58 -17.78
N SER A 12 -25.74 -45.72 -17.09
CA SER A 12 -25.24 -45.73 -15.71
C SER A 12 -23.82 -45.20 -15.62
N ARG A 13 -22.94 -45.59 -16.56
CA ARG A 13 -21.57 -45.11 -16.63
C ARG A 13 -21.53 -43.59 -16.92
N ALA A 14 -22.36 -43.12 -17.83
CA ALA A 14 -22.48 -41.69 -18.17
C ALA A 14 -22.92 -40.87 -16.94
N LYS A 15 -23.89 -41.39 -16.19
CA LYS A 15 -24.34 -40.73 -14.95
C LYS A 15 -23.24 -40.67 -13.87
N ALA A 16 -22.52 -41.80 -13.72
CA ALA A 16 -21.41 -41.86 -12.75
C ALA A 16 -20.29 -40.86 -13.14
N GLU A 17 -19.96 -40.79 -14.41
CA GLU A 17 -18.96 -39.87 -14.93
C GLU A 17 -19.39 -38.42 -14.78
N ALA A 18 -20.66 -38.12 -15.08
CA ALA A 18 -21.21 -36.78 -14.87
C ALA A 18 -21.17 -36.34 -13.40
N LEU A 19 -21.47 -37.26 -12.49
CA LEU A 19 -21.40 -37.01 -11.06
C LEU A 19 -19.95 -36.75 -10.60
N ARG A 20 -19.01 -37.52 -11.13
CA ARG A 20 -17.59 -37.36 -10.85
C ARG A 20 -17.10 -35.97 -11.30
N ILE A 21 -17.46 -35.59 -12.50
CA ILE A 21 -17.11 -34.27 -13.06
C ILE A 21 -17.74 -33.15 -12.24
N LYS A 22 -19.02 -33.31 -11.86
CA LYS A 22 -19.73 -32.33 -11.03
C LYS A 22 -19.01 -32.11 -9.70
N LYS A 23 -18.63 -33.19 -9.01
CA LYS A 23 -17.92 -33.11 -7.73
C LYS A 23 -16.56 -32.44 -7.89
N LYS A 24 -15.85 -32.78 -8.97
CA LYS A 24 -14.55 -32.14 -9.26
C LYS A 24 -14.70 -30.65 -9.48
N LEU A 25 -15.69 -30.24 -10.28
CA LEU A 25 -15.97 -28.82 -10.56
C LEU A 25 -16.37 -28.07 -9.30
N GLU A 26 -17.19 -28.68 -8.44
CA GLU A 26 -17.55 -28.08 -7.15
C GLU A 26 -16.33 -27.87 -6.27
N GLY A 27 -15.40 -28.83 -6.25
CA GLY A 27 -14.14 -28.70 -5.53
C GLY A 27 -13.26 -27.59 -6.10
N ASP A 28 -13.16 -27.52 -7.43
CA ASP A 28 -12.39 -26.49 -8.12
C ASP A 28 -12.94 -25.08 -7.84
N ILE A 29 -14.28 -24.94 -7.89
CA ILE A 29 -14.95 -23.68 -7.56
C ILE A 29 -14.65 -23.27 -6.13
N ASN A 30 -14.73 -24.20 -5.19
CA ASN A 30 -14.44 -23.94 -3.79
C ASN A 30 -12.99 -23.49 -3.59
N GLU A 31 -12.04 -24.13 -4.24
CA GLU A 31 -10.62 -23.73 -4.20
C GLU A 31 -10.41 -22.33 -4.79
N LEU A 32 -11.07 -22.03 -5.91
CA LEU A 32 -11.01 -20.72 -6.53
C LEU A 32 -11.60 -19.64 -5.64
N GLU A 33 -12.71 -19.93 -4.96
CA GLU A 33 -13.32 -18.98 -4.02
C GLU A 33 -12.38 -18.69 -2.84
N ILE A 34 -11.74 -19.72 -2.30
CA ILE A 34 -10.76 -19.56 -1.21
C ILE A 34 -9.57 -18.72 -1.70
N GLY A 35 -9.05 -19.05 -2.89
CA GLY A 35 -7.95 -18.31 -3.49
C GLY A 35 -8.29 -16.85 -3.73
N LEU A 36 -9.49 -16.58 -4.21
CA LEU A 36 -9.97 -15.21 -4.44
C LEU A 36 -10.11 -14.45 -3.13
N ASP A 37 -10.65 -15.08 -2.09
CA ASP A 37 -10.78 -14.47 -0.77
C ASP A 37 -9.41 -14.11 -0.19
N GLN A 38 -8.44 -15.00 -0.30
CA GLN A 38 -7.06 -14.75 0.12
C GLN A 38 -6.42 -13.60 -0.66
N ALA A 39 -6.62 -13.58 -1.97
CA ALA A 39 -6.11 -12.51 -2.83
C ALA A 39 -6.73 -11.15 -2.48
N ASN A 40 -8.03 -11.14 -2.20
CA ASN A 40 -8.73 -9.91 -1.79
C ASN A 40 -8.24 -9.41 -0.44
N LYS A 41 -7.98 -10.30 0.51
CA LYS A 41 -7.42 -9.92 1.82
C LYS A 41 -6.00 -9.37 1.67
N ALA A 42 -5.17 -10.02 0.88
CA ALA A 42 -3.81 -9.55 0.61
C ALA A 42 -3.82 -8.17 -0.07
N ASN A 43 -4.75 -7.96 -1.00
CA ASN A 43 -4.94 -6.68 -1.67
C ASN A 43 -5.37 -5.58 -0.70
N ALA A 44 -6.32 -5.89 0.19
CA ALA A 44 -6.78 -4.94 1.20
C ALA A 44 -5.64 -4.55 2.15
N GLU A 45 -4.83 -5.50 2.59
CA GLU A 45 -3.66 -5.25 3.42
C GLU A 45 -2.61 -4.43 2.67
N GLY A 46 -2.38 -4.73 1.39
CA GLY A 46 -1.48 -3.98 0.53
C GLY A 46 -1.91 -2.53 0.38
N LEU A 47 -3.20 -2.27 0.21
CA LEU A 47 -3.75 -0.92 0.13
C LEU A 47 -3.58 -0.15 1.45
N LYS A 48 -3.79 -0.82 2.58
CA LYS A 48 -3.56 -0.21 3.90
C LYS A 48 -2.08 0.14 4.09
N ALA A 49 -1.19 -0.77 3.71
CA ALA A 49 0.24 -0.53 3.79
C ALA A 49 0.66 0.65 2.89
N LEU A 50 0.12 0.72 1.69
CA LEU A 50 0.38 1.81 0.76
C LEU A 50 -0.03 3.16 1.34
N LYS A 51 -1.23 3.24 1.93
CA LYS A 51 -1.71 4.46 2.60
C LYS A 51 -0.81 4.85 3.76
N ARG A 52 -0.36 3.88 4.53
CA ARG A 52 0.57 4.10 5.65
C ARG A 52 1.89 4.68 5.17
N TYR A 53 2.47 4.09 4.12
CA TYR A 53 3.72 4.58 3.54
C TYR A 53 3.56 5.98 2.94
N GLN A 54 2.44 6.25 2.28
CA GLN A 54 2.15 7.59 1.75
C GLN A 54 2.05 8.62 2.87
N GLN A 55 1.44 8.26 4.01
CA GLN A 55 1.36 9.14 5.16
C GLN A 55 2.74 9.37 5.78
N GLN A 56 3.54 8.33 5.92
CA GLN A 56 4.92 8.45 6.41
C GLN A 56 5.76 9.35 5.52
N LEU A 57 5.59 9.22 4.21
CA LEU A 57 6.30 10.07 3.25
C LEU A 57 5.88 11.54 3.41
N ARG A 58 4.60 11.80 3.53
CA ARG A 58 4.08 13.17 3.76
C ARG A 58 4.61 13.75 5.06
N ASP A 59 4.63 12.95 6.13
CA ASP A 59 5.15 13.38 7.43
C ASP A 59 6.64 13.69 7.35
N THR A 60 7.41 12.87 6.64
CA THR A 60 8.84 13.08 6.42
C THR A 60 9.10 14.36 5.62
N ILE A 61 8.36 14.58 4.55
CA ILE A 61 8.47 15.80 3.74
C ILE A 61 8.14 17.03 4.59
N GLN A 62 7.07 16.96 5.38
CA GLN A 62 6.67 18.04 6.28
C GLN A 62 7.77 18.34 7.30
N GLY A 63 8.39 17.30 7.85
CA GLY A 63 9.51 17.46 8.78
C GLY A 63 10.70 18.15 8.14
N PHE A 64 11.05 17.80 6.91
CA PHE A 64 12.11 18.48 6.16
C PHE A 64 11.78 19.93 5.87
N GLU A 65 10.54 20.25 5.50
CA GLU A 65 10.10 21.60 5.25
C GLU A 65 10.14 22.44 6.53
N ASP A 66 9.72 21.88 7.66
CA ASP A 66 9.75 22.54 8.95
C ASP A 66 11.19 22.83 9.38
N GLU A 67 12.08 21.87 9.21
CA GLU A 67 13.50 22.04 9.51
C GLU A 67 14.14 23.09 8.64
N ALA A 68 13.83 23.09 7.34
CA ALA A 68 14.35 24.10 6.41
C ALA A 68 13.89 25.50 6.81
N ARG A 69 12.63 25.65 7.21
CA ARG A 69 12.12 26.95 7.71
C ARG A 69 12.78 27.37 9.00
N ALA A 70 12.99 26.43 9.92
CA ALA A 70 13.69 26.73 11.17
C ALA A 70 15.12 27.19 10.91
N ARG A 71 15.84 26.53 10.00
CA ARG A 71 17.20 26.93 9.59
C ARG A 71 17.21 28.31 8.97
N GLN A 72 16.24 28.63 8.12
CA GLN A 72 16.12 29.91 7.48
C GLN A 72 15.89 31.00 8.52
N GLN A 73 15.01 30.78 9.50
CA GLN A 73 14.76 31.71 10.58
C GLN A 73 16.01 31.97 11.41
N VAL A 74 16.77 30.92 11.74
CA VAL A 74 18.03 31.09 12.48
C VAL A 74 19.03 31.89 11.66
N CYS A 75 19.17 31.61 10.37
CA CYS A 75 20.03 32.37 9.48
C CYS A 75 19.65 33.85 9.41
N GLU A 76 18.35 34.15 9.34
CA GLU A 76 17.85 35.50 9.32
C GLU A 76 18.15 36.23 10.63
N GLN A 77 17.97 35.57 11.78
CA GLN A 77 18.26 36.14 13.08
C GLN A 77 19.75 36.38 13.28
N VAL A 78 20.60 35.46 12.84
CA VAL A 78 22.05 35.63 12.86
C VAL A 78 22.45 36.81 12.01
N GLY A 79 21.89 36.93 10.80
CA GLY A 79 22.14 38.06 9.92
C GLY A 79 21.72 39.41 10.54
N ILE A 80 20.56 39.44 11.22
CA ILE A 80 20.09 40.63 11.93
C ILE A 80 21.04 40.98 13.08
N SER A 81 21.45 40.00 13.87
CA SER A 81 22.39 40.18 14.98
C SER A 81 23.74 40.73 14.50
N GLU A 82 24.25 40.18 13.42
CA GLU A 82 25.51 40.62 12.79
C GLU A 82 25.39 42.06 12.31
N ARG A 83 24.29 42.45 11.71
CA ARG A 83 24.06 43.82 11.25
C ARG A 83 23.95 44.79 12.41
N LYS A 84 23.28 44.39 13.51
CA LYS A 84 23.21 45.19 14.72
C LYS A 84 24.58 45.40 15.36
N ALA A 85 25.38 44.32 15.44
CA ALA A 85 26.72 44.42 15.97
C ALA A 85 27.62 45.32 15.14
N ALA A 86 27.52 45.21 13.80
CA ALA A 86 28.25 46.09 12.89
C ALA A 86 27.83 47.54 13.03
N ALA A 87 26.53 47.82 13.18
CA ALA A 87 26.00 49.16 13.39
C ALA A 87 26.49 49.75 14.73
N LEU A 88 26.48 48.96 15.79
CA LEU A 88 27.01 49.39 17.09
C LEU A 88 28.50 49.67 17.05
N ASN A 89 29.26 48.82 16.35
CA ASN A 89 30.71 49.08 16.15
C ASN A 89 30.95 50.35 15.34
N GLY A 90 30.14 50.59 14.32
CA GLY A 90 30.24 51.79 13.51
C GLY A 90 29.97 53.05 14.33
N VAL A 91 28.95 53.03 15.18
CA VAL A 91 28.63 54.13 16.08
C VAL A 91 29.75 54.35 17.09
N ARG A 92 30.30 53.27 17.67
CA ARG A 92 31.40 53.34 18.61
C ARG A 92 32.64 53.99 17.98
N ILE A 93 32.97 53.58 16.78
CA ILE A 93 34.08 54.13 16.02
C ILE A 93 33.83 55.63 15.70
N SER A 94 32.63 55.98 15.33
CA SER A 94 32.25 57.37 15.03
C SER A 94 32.35 58.30 16.22
N LEU A 95 32.11 57.79 17.44
CA LEU A 95 32.17 58.57 18.66
C LEU A 95 33.60 58.81 19.16
N HIS A 96 34.53 58.06 18.64
CA HIS A 96 35.95 58.24 18.93
C HIS A 96 36.61 59.17 17.93
#